data_493b26fb6ff63e603bb819856bf290c9
#
_entry.id   493b26fb6ff63e603bb819856bf290c9
#
_cell.length_a   1.000
_cell.length_b   1.000
_cell.length_c   1.000
_cell.angle_alpha   90.00
_cell.angle_beta   90.00
_cell.angle_gamma   90.00
#
_symmetry.space_group_name_H-M   'P 1'
#
loop_
_entity.id
_entity.type
_entity.pdbx_description
1 polymer ?
#
loop_
_entity_poly.entity_id
_entity_poly.type
_entity_poly.pdbx_seq_one_letter_code
_entity_poly.pdbx_strand_id
1 'polypeptide(L)'
;DSFRTPSHIAGILLNNCTARMHALLAPMLEEETGLPVLGFLPKLPEAVIGSRHLGLYTAAEVENLQQKLALLADAVEEHIDWPRLLALCEKEPPVLPVQPETPPARVRIAVAQDEAFCFTYAETLEAFRDAGAEVVFFSPLRDTALPENIGGLYRGGCICPAATRNFTQKS
;
A
#
# COMPACT_ATOMS: atom_id res chain seq x y z
N ASP A 1 0.28 11.60 23.79
CA ASP A 1 -0.61 10.50 24.17
C ASP A 1 -1.91 10.96 24.87
N SER A 2 -2.01 12.21 25.27
CA SER A 2 -3.21 12.77 25.92
C SER A 2 -4.38 13.07 24.94
N PHE A 3 -4.15 12.99 23.64
CA PHE A 3 -5.16 13.37 22.64
C PHE A 3 -6.27 12.33 22.49
N ARG A 4 -5.99 11.05 22.72
CA ARG A 4 -6.97 9.95 22.61
C ARG A 4 -6.71 8.87 23.64
N THR A 5 -7.72 8.50 24.40
CA THR A 5 -7.62 7.41 25.40
C THR A 5 -8.68 6.34 25.07
N PRO A 6 -8.28 5.04 24.89
CA PRO A 6 -6.91 4.56 24.89
C PRO A 6 -6.18 4.93 23.60
N SER A 7 -4.90 5.27 23.74
CA SER A 7 -3.99 5.34 22.61
C SER A 7 -3.51 3.92 22.28
N HIS A 8 -3.56 3.54 21.01
CA HIS A 8 -3.03 2.24 20.58
C HIS A 8 -1.58 2.33 20.07
N ILE A 9 -0.88 3.41 20.43
CA ILE A 9 0.53 3.60 20.10
C ILE A 9 1.36 2.75 21.04
N ALA A 10 2.15 1.81 20.51
CA ALA A 10 2.93 0.87 21.31
C ALA A 10 4.45 1.17 21.28
N GLY A 11 4.91 2.02 20.36
CA GLY A 11 6.32 2.38 20.23
C GLY A 11 6.56 3.51 19.26
N ILE A 12 7.78 4.01 19.22
CA ILE A 12 8.21 5.16 18.42
C ILE A 12 9.35 4.74 17.51
N LEU A 13 9.27 5.09 16.21
CA LEU A 13 10.36 5.01 15.24
C LEU A 13 10.69 6.43 14.76
N LEU A 14 11.97 6.80 14.80
CA LEU A 14 12.42 8.12 14.34
C LEU A 14 12.77 8.06 12.85
N ASN A 15 12.16 8.89 12.04
CA ASN A 15 12.43 8.95 10.60
C ASN A 15 13.28 10.17 10.24
N ASN A 16 14.14 10.06 9.22
CA ASN A 16 15.10 11.08 8.81
C ASN A 16 16.02 11.54 9.97
N CYS A 17 16.42 10.61 10.80
CA CYS A 17 17.16 10.86 12.02
C CYS A 17 18.60 10.33 11.91
N THR A 18 19.57 11.08 12.43
CA THR A 18 20.95 10.59 12.54
C THR A 18 21.14 9.78 13.81
N ALA A 19 22.14 8.89 13.85
CA ALA A 19 22.49 8.12 15.05
C ALA A 19 22.72 9.02 16.28
N ARG A 20 23.36 10.18 16.06
CA ARG A 20 23.59 11.17 17.14
C ARG A 20 22.27 11.76 17.68
N MET A 21 21.35 12.11 16.78
CA MET A 21 20.04 12.62 17.19
C MET A 21 19.20 11.54 17.86
N HIS A 22 19.25 10.32 17.35
CA HIS A 22 18.58 9.18 18.00
C HIS A 22 19.08 8.98 19.44
N ALA A 23 20.42 8.94 19.64
CA ALA A 23 21.00 8.77 20.96
C ALA A 23 20.61 9.88 21.97
N LEU A 24 20.34 11.09 21.47
CA LEU A 24 19.88 12.21 22.29
C LEU A 24 18.36 12.14 22.55
N LEU A 25 17.57 11.89 21.53
CA LEU A 25 16.11 11.98 21.62
C LEU A 25 15.45 10.74 22.20
N ALA A 26 16.01 9.53 22.00
CA ALA A 26 15.38 8.30 22.46
C ALA A 26 15.12 8.28 23.97
N PRO A 27 16.11 8.54 24.84
CA PRO A 27 15.86 8.53 26.28
C PRO A 27 14.86 9.61 26.72
N MET A 28 14.88 10.78 26.10
CA MET A 28 13.94 11.85 26.40
C MET A 28 12.50 11.48 26.02
N LEU A 29 12.32 10.88 24.84
CA LEU A 29 11.01 10.45 24.39
C LEU A 29 10.46 9.29 25.22
N GLU A 30 11.30 8.34 25.62
CA GLU A 30 10.91 7.25 26.50
C GLU A 30 10.50 7.75 27.88
N GLU A 31 11.23 8.71 28.45
CA GLU A 31 10.90 9.32 29.74
C GLU A 31 9.58 10.10 29.69
N GLU A 32 9.38 10.91 28.66
CA GLU A 32 8.20 11.76 28.54
C GLU A 32 6.92 11.00 28.16
N THR A 33 7.05 9.95 27.34
CA THR A 33 5.88 9.25 26.77
C THR A 33 5.60 7.91 27.44
N GLY A 34 6.58 7.30 28.09
CA GLY A 34 6.51 5.93 28.56
C GLY A 34 6.51 4.88 27.43
N LEU A 35 6.74 5.30 26.18
CA LEU A 35 6.75 4.43 25.02
C LEU A 35 8.18 4.11 24.59
N PRO A 36 8.49 2.86 24.21
CA PRO A 36 9.81 2.49 23.74
C PRO A 36 10.15 3.16 22.40
N VAL A 37 11.36 3.66 22.27
CA VAL A 37 11.93 4.07 20.98
C VAL A 37 12.62 2.86 20.36
N LEU A 38 12.07 2.36 19.25
CA LEU A 38 12.44 1.10 18.62
C LEU A 38 13.56 1.23 17.59
N GLY A 39 14.04 2.44 17.38
CA GLY A 39 15.12 2.72 16.43
C GLY A 39 14.86 3.96 15.60
N PHE A 40 15.65 4.08 14.53
CA PHE A 40 15.53 5.21 13.62
C PHE A 40 15.83 4.81 12.18
N LEU A 41 15.36 5.60 11.22
CA LEU A 41 15.77 5.50 9.82
C LEU A 41 16.59 6.74 9.44
N PRO A 42 17.80 6.55 8.92
CA PRO A 42 18.62 7.65 8.43
C PRO A 42 18.01 8.27 7.17
N LYS A 43 18.50 9.44 6.80
CA LYS A 43 18.17 10.05 5.51
C LYS A 43 18.85 9.26 4.39
N LEU A 44 18.08 8.73 3.46
CA LEU A 44 18.54 7.91 2.33
C LEU A 44 18.19 8.62 1.00
N PRO A 45 19.07 9.51 0.49
CA PRO A 45 18.80 10.26 -0.74
C PRO A 45 18.56 9.35 -1.95
N GLU A 46 19.24 8.21 -2.01
CA GLU A 46 19.15 7.23 -3.11
C GLU A 46 17.81 6.47 -3.10
N ALA A 47 17.14 6.40 -1.95
CA ALA A 47 15.85 5.73 -1.80
C ALA A 47 14.65 6.66 -1.97
N VAL A 48 14.89 7.94 -2.28
CA VAL A 48 13.80 8.91 -2.45
C VAL A 48 12.97 8.57 -3.70
N ILE A 49 11.66 8.50 -3.50
CA ILE A 49 10.69 8.42 -4.59
C ILE A 49 10.21 9.85 -4.86
N GLY A 50 10.39 10.32 -6.11
CA GLY A 50 9.95 11.64 -6.51
C GLY A 50 8.42 11.80 -6.34
N SER A 51 7.96 13.04 -6.26
CA SER A 51 6.52 13.34 -6.22
C SER A 51 6.08 14.02 -7.52
N ARG A 52 4.86 13.71 -7.97
CA ARG A 52 4.14 14.44 -9.01
C ARG A 52 3.21 15.48 -8.41
N HIS A 53 2.57 16.29 -9.25
CA HIS A 53 1.57 17.28 -8.82
C HIS A 53 0.45 16.72 -7.92
N LEU A 54 0.15 15.42 -8.01
CA LEU A 54 -0.79 14.72 -7.14
C LEU A 54 -0.12 13.71 -6.20
N GLY A 55 1.22 13.73 -6.12
CA GLY A 55 1.98 12.91 -5.19
C GLY A 55 2.04 11.41 -5.49
N LEU A 56 1.48 10.95 -6.60
CA LEU A 56 1.32 9.52 -6.88
C LEU A 56 2.13 9.10 -8.11
N TYR A 57 3.09 8.19 -7.89
CA TYR A 57 3.71 7.36 -8.92
C TYR A 57 3.23 5.93 -8.71
N THR A 58 2.93 5.23 -9.80
CA THR A 58 2.73 3.79 -9.72
C THR A 58 4.07 3.08 -9.54
N ALA A 59 4.05 1.89 -8.96
CA ALA A 59 5.27 1.09 -8.79
C ALA A 59 6.02 0.84 -10.11
N ALA A 60 5.29 0.73 -11.22
CA ALA A 60 5.86 0.54 -12.56
C ALA A 60 6.58 1.77 -13.11
N GLU A 61 6.27 2.97 -12.60
CA GLU A 61 6.87 4.23 -13.06
C GLU A 61 8.11 4.63 -12.25
N VAL A 62 8.35 3.96 -11.12
CA VAL A 62 9.52 4.27 -10.27
C VAL A 62 10.74 3.55 -10.79
N GLU A 63 11.69 4.31 -11.32
CA GLU A 63 12.98 3.75 -11.73
C GLU A 63 13.72 3.14 -10.55
N ASN A 64 14.32 1.98 -10.76
CA ASN A 64 15.14 1.26 -9.78
C ASN A 64 14.41 1.00 -8.45
N LEU A 65 13.08 0.78 -8.48
CA LEU A 65 12.29 0.55 -7.27
C LEU A 65 12.86 -0.56 -6.40
N GLN A 66 13.28 -1.68 -6.99
CA GLN A 66 13.84 -2.81 -6.25
C GLN A 66 15.14 -2.45 -5.51
N GLN A 67 15.99 -1.64 -6.12
CA GLN A 67 17.22 -1.16 -5.47
C GLN A 67 16.90 -0.20 -4.31
N LYS A 68 15.92 0.68 -4.50
CA LYS A 68 15.45 1.58 -3.43
C LYS A 68 14.86 0.80 -2.26
N LEU A 69 14.08 -0.25 -2.53
CA LEU A 69 13.53 -1.13 -1.52
C LEU A 69 14.62 -1.91 -0.77
N ALA A 70 15.65 -2.39 -1.48
CA ALA A 70 16.79 -3.06 -0.85
C ALA A 70 17.53 -2.12 0.11
N LEU A 71 17.85 -0.89 -0.32
CA LEU A 71 18.49 0.12 0.54
C LEU A 71 17.66 0.44 1.79
N LEU A 72 16.34 0.52 1.64
CA LEU A 72 15.44 0.73 2.78
C LEU A 72 15.42 -0.48 3.70
N ALA A 73 15.41 -1.70 3.16
CA ALA A 73 15.43 -2.93 3.94
C ALA A 73 16.72 -3.05 4.75
N ASP A 74 17.88 -2.80 4.14
CA ASP A 74 19.17 -2.81 4.81
C ASP A 74 19.20 -1.80 5.96
N ALA A 75 18.70 -0.58 5.74
CA ALA A 75 18.64 0.44 6.79
C ALA A 75 17.67 0.07 7.93
N VAL A 76 16.56 -0.57 7.62
CA VAL A 76 15.61 -1.08 8.61
C VAL A 76 16.23 -2.21 9.42
N GLU A 77 16.94 -3.13 8.77
CA GLU A 77 17.62 -4.25 9.43
C GLU A 77 18.71 -3.76 10.38
N GLU A 78 19.49 -2.76 9.98
CA GLU A 78 20.59 -2.22 10.77
C GLU A 78 20.16 -1.37 11.97
N HIS A 79 19.06 -0.60 11.83
CA HIS A 79 18.77 0.48 12.78
C HIS A 79 17.53 0.28 13.62
N ILE A 80 16.81 -0.83 13.47
CA ILE A 80 15.62 -1.17 14.25
C ILE A 80 15.95 -2.23 15.29
N ASP A 81 15.49 -2.01 16.52
CA ASP A 81 15.52 -3.02 17.59
C ASP A 81 14.43 -4.08 17.34
N TRP A 82 14.78 -5.06 16.51
CA TRP A 82 13.87 -6.14 16.12
C TRP A 82 13.34 -6.96 17.28
N PRO A 83 14.16 -7.39 18.26
CA PRO A 83 13.63 -8.12 19.41
C PRO A 83 12.55 -7.35 20.17
N ARG A 84 12.79 -6.06 20.37
CA ARG A 84 11.84 -5.19 21.09
C ARG A 84 10.59 -4.92 20.27
N LEU A 85 10.73 -4.72 18.96
CA LEU A 85 9.60 -4.54 18.04
C LEU A 85 8.72 -5.80 17.98
N LEU A 86 9.32 -6.97 17.79
CA LEU A 86 8.60 -8.23 17.70
C LEU A 86 7.87 -8.56 19.01
N ALA A 87 8.48 -8.31 20.16
CA ALA A 87 7.83 -8.49 21.46
C ALA A 87 6.55 -7.63 21.61
N LEU A 88 6.52 -6.42 21.02
CA LEU A 88 5.31 -5.59 20.99
C LEU A 88 4.25 -6.10 20.03
N CYS A 89 4.64 -6.87 19.02
CA CYS A 89 3.74 -7.45 18.04
C CYS A 89 3.17 -8.81 18.46
N GLU A 90 3.71 -9.43 19.52
CA GLU A 90 3.21 -10.69 20.05
C GLU A 90 1.79 -10.50 20.62
N LYS A 91 0.81 -11.01 19.90
CA LYS A 91 -0.60 -11.05 20.30
C LYS A 91 -1.18 -12.40 19.94
N GLU A 92 -2.19 -12.81 20.68
CA GLU A 92 -2.98 -13.95 20.26
C GLU A 92 -3.55 -13.70 18.85
N PRO A 93 -3.42 -14.68 17.95
CA PRO A 93 -3.97 -14.52 16.61
C PRO A 93 -5.48 -14.32 16.70
N PRO A 94 -6.05 -13.37 15.96
CA PRO A 94 -7.49 -13.20 15.92
C PRO A 94 -8.14 -14.48 15.38
N VAL A 95 -9.24 -14.89 15.99
CA VAL A 95 -10.08 -15.95 15.41
C VAL A 95 -10.66 -15.39 14.11
N LEU A 96 -10.09 -15.83 13.01
CA LEU A 96 -10.61 -15.43 11.69
C LEU A 96 -12.00 -16.05 11.51
N PRO A 97 -13.00 -15.29 11.08
CA PRO A 97 -14.28 -15.84 10.71
C PRO A 97 -14.08 -16.86 9.58
N VAL A 98 -14.77 -17.99 9.67
CA VAL A 98 -14.79 -18.96 8.58
C VAL A 98 -15.32 -18.24 7.36
N GLN A 99 -14.50 -18.16 6.31
CA GLN A 99 -14.95 -17.56 5.06
C GLN A 99 -16.12 -18.38 4.53
N PRO A 100 -17.27 -17.75 4.23
CA PRO A 100 -18.38 -18.47 3.59
C PRO A 100 -17.90 -19.04 2.26
N GLU A 101 -18.43 -20.19 1.88
CA GLU A 101 -18.15 -20.77 0.56
C GLU A 101 -18.54 -19.76 -0.51
N THR A 102 -17.61 -19.46 -1.41
CA THR A 102 -17.86 -18.55 -2.54
C THR A 102 -18.97 -19.15 -3.41
N PRO A 103 -20.09 -18.47 -3.61
CA PRO A 103 -21.16 -18.99 -4.45
C PRO A 103 -20.68 -19.17 -5.89
N PRO A 104 -21.29 -20.09 -6.66
CA PRO A 104 -20.92 -20.28 -8.06
C PRO A 104 -21.12 -18.97 -8.85
N ALA A 105 -20.16 -18.68 -9.73
CA ALA A 105 -20.19 -17.45 -10.54
C ALA A 105 -21.49 -17.35 -11.35
N ARG A 106 -22.25 -16.29 -11.11
CA ARG A 106 -23.54 -16.02 -11.78
C ARG A 106 -23.45 -14.87 -12.78
N VAL A 107 -22.45 -14.05 -12.66
CA VAL A 107 -22.24 -12.86 -13.51
C VAL A 107 -20.74 -12.68 -13.76
N ARG A 108 -20.40 -12.24 -14.97
CA ARG A 108 -19.02 -11.84 -15.29
C ARG A 108 -18.92 -10.32 -15.22
N ILE A 109 -17.93 -9.81 -14.48
CA ILE A 109 -17.64 -8.38 -14.36
C ILE A 109 -16.31 -8.11 -15.06
N ALA A 110 -16.36 -7.28 -16.12
CA ALA A 110 -15.16 -6.78 -16.76
C ALA A 110 -14.55 -5.66 -15.92
N VAL A 111 -13.29 -5.79 -15.55
CA VAL A 111 -12.53 -4.81 -14.76
C VAL A 111 -11.45 -4.20 -15.62
N ALA A 112 -11.50 -2.87 -15.78
CA ALA A 112 -10.46 -2.14 -16.48
C ALA A 112 -9.16 -2.16 -15.70
N GLN A 113 -8.08 -2.64 -16.32
CA GLN A 113 -6.75 -2.72 -15.72
C GLN A 113 -5.66 -2.54 -16.78
N ASP A 114 -4.98 -1.43 -16.72
CA ASP A 114 -3.79 -1.09 -17.50
C ASP A 114 -3.08 0.12 -16.86
N GLU A 115 -2.15 0.76 -17.56
CA GLU A 115 -1.40 1.90 -17.06
C GLU A 115 -2.28 3.12 -16.77
N ALA A 116 -3.45 3.22 -17.43
CA ALA A 116 -4.43 4.28 -17.19
C ALA A 116 -5.37 3.94 -16.03
N PHE A 117 -5.69 2.66 -15.87
CA PHE A 117 -6.62 2.11 -14.87
C PHE A 117 -5.88 1.18 -13.92
N CYS A 118 -4.88 1.71 -13.22
CA CYS A 118 -4.02 0.95 -12.31
C CYS A 118 -4.46 1.01 -10.85
N PHE A 119 -5.46 1.83 -10.52
CA PHE A 119 -5.89 2.02 -9.15
C PHE A 119 -7.19 1.27 -8.86
N THR A 120 -7.04 0.02 -8.43
CA THR A 120 -8.15 -0.84 -8.00
C THR A 120 -7.74 -1.53 -6.70
N TYR A 121 -8.58 -1.42 -5.67
CA TYR A 121 -8.34 -2.08 -4.40
C TYR A 121 -8.56 -3.60 -4.53
N ALA A 122 -7.68 -4.38 -3.92
CA ALA A 122 -7.79 -5.84 -3.90
C ALA A 122 -9.11 -6.29 -3.26
N GLU A 123 -9.51 -5.63 -2.19
CA GLU A 123 -10.74 -5.87 -1.45
C GLU A 123 -12.00 -5.67 -2.31
N THR A 124 -11.96 -4.75 -3.27
CA THR A 124 -13.06 -4.57 -4.23
C THR A 124 -13.21 -5.80 -5.15
N LEU A 125 -12.08 -6.35 -5.60
CA LEU A 125 -12.08 -7.54 -6.44
C LEU A 125 -12.51 -8.78 -5.66
N GLU A 126 -12.10 -8.88 -4.41
CA GLU A 126 -12.52 -9.92 -3.49
C GLU A 126 -14.03 -9.85 -3.23
N ALA A 127 -14.54 -8.66 -2.92
CA ALA A 127 -15.99 -8.46 -2.71
C ALA A 127 -16.82 -8.85 -3.94
N PHE A 128 -16.34 -8.64 -5.16
CA PHE A 128 -17.02 -9.13 -6.37
C PHE A 128 -17.03 -10.65 -6.42
N ARG A 129 -15.93 -11.31 -6.10
CA ARG A 129 -15.84 -12.78 -6.08
C ARG A 129 -16.73 -13.37 -4.99
N ASP A 130 -16.71 -12.80 -3.80
CA ASP A 130 -17.54 -13.22 -2.66
C ASP A 130 -19.03 -13.06 -2.96
N ALA A 131 -19.39 -12.05 -3.75
CA ALA A 131 -20.76 -11.89 -4.26
C ALA A 131 -21.13 -12.86 -5.41
N GLY A 132 -20.23 -13.74 -5.82
CA GLY A 132 -20.43 -14.70 -6.90
C GLY A 132 -20.23 -14.13 -8.29
N ALA A 133 -19.31 -13.17 -8.44
CA ALA A 133 -18.92 -12.67 -9.75
C ALA A 133 -17.60 -13.29 -10.23
N GLU A 134 -17.54 -13.64 -11.50
CA GLU A 134 -16.28 -13.90 -12.20
C GLU A 134 -15.66 -12.58 -12.64
N VAL A 135 -14.46 -12.28 -12.13
CA VAL A 135 -13.71 -11.07 -12.50
C VAL A 135 -12.86 -11.35 -13.72
N VAL A 136 -13.06 -10.57 -14.78
CA VAL A 136 -12.30 -10.66 -16.04
C VAL A 136 -11.65 -9.30 -16.31
N PHE A 137 -10.32 -9.28 -16.45
CA PHE A 137 -9.60 -8.04 -16.73
C PHE A 137 -9.57 -7.74 -18.22
N PHE A 138 -9.58 -6.45 -18.55
CA PHE A 138 -9.36 -5.96 -19.90
C PHE A 138 -8.58 -4.64 -19.87
N SER A 139 -7.90 -4.31 -20.96
CA SER A 139 -7.16 -3.07 -21.11
C SER A 139 -7.92 -2.07 -22.01
N PRO A 140 -8.48 -1.01 -21.47
CA PRO A 140 -9.06 0.05 -22.30
C PRO A 140 -8.10 0.68 -23.32
N LEU A 141 -6.78 0.63 -23.06
CA LEU A 141 -5.78 1.18 -23.96
C LEU A 141 -5.39 0.24 -25.11
N ARG A 142 -5.46 -1.08 -24.89
CA ARG A 142 -4.93 -2.08 -25.82
C ARG A 142 -6.00 -2.94 -26.48
N ASP A 143 -7.05 -3.28 -25.73
CA ASP A 143 -8.09 -4.14 -26.23
C ASP A 143 -9.02 -3.38 -27.17
N THR A 144 -9.42 -4.02 -28.25
CA THR A 144 -10.32 -3.46 -29.26
C THR A 144 -11.79 -3.64 -28.94
N ALA A 145 -12.09 -4.56 -28.01
CA ALA A 145 -13.45 -4.89 -27.59
C ALA A 145 -13.48 -5.28 -26.11
N LEU A 146 -14.65 -5.18 -25.51
CA LEU A 146 -14.88 -5.70 -24.17
C LEU A 146 -14.90 -7.24 -24.18
N PRO A 147 -14.55 -7.89 -23.07
CA PRO A 147 -14.73 -9.34 -22.91
C PRO A 147 -16.18 -9.76 -23.18
N GLU A 148 -16.35 -10.93 -23.79
CA GLU A 148 -17.69 -11.45 -24.09
C GLU A 148 -18.45 -11.88 -22.84
N ASN A 149 -19.78 -11.88 -22.93
CA ASN A 149 -20.70 -12.35 -21.90
C ASN A 149 -20.53 -11.66 -20.54
N ILE A 150 -20.24 -10.35 -20.54
CA ILE A 150 -20.17 -9.55 -19.33
C ILE A 150 -21.57 -9.06 -18.91
N GLY A 151 -21.87 -9.16 -17.60
CA GLY A 151 -23.07 -8.60 -16.99
C GLY A 151 -22.82 -7.24 -16.33
N GLY A 152 -21.56 -6.83 -16.19
CA GLY A 152 -21.17 -5.56 -15.58
C GLY A 152 -19.79 -5.10 -15.99
N LEU A 153 -19.56 -3.78 -15.87
CA LEU A 153 -18.28 -3.14 -16.15
C LEU A 153 -17.85 -2.34 -14.91
N TYR A 154 -16.67 -2.60 -14.43
CA TYR A 154 -16.04 -1.83 -13.35
C TYR A 154 -14.82 -1.09 -13.89
N ARG A 155 -14.78 0.19 -13.62
CA ARG A 155 -13.67 1.08 -13.97
C ARG A 155 -13.18 1.76 -12.71
N GLY A 156 -12.03 1.34 -12.20
CA GLY A 156 -11.35 1.97 -11.07
C GLY A 156 -10.89 3.39 -11.36
N GLY A 157 -10.23 4.01 -10.38
CA GLY A 157 -9.68 5.35 -10.54
C GLY A 157 -8.59 5.40 -11.63
N CYS A 158 -8.65 6.45 -12.47
CA CYS A 158 -7.59 6.77 -13.41
C CYS A 158 -6.69 7.85 -12.80
N ILE A 159 -5.39 7.54 -12.65
CA ILE A 159 -4.42 8.50 -12.08
C ILE A 159 -3.54 9.12 -13.18
N CYS A 160 -3.54 8.59 -14.39
CA CYS A 160 -2.63 9.03 -15.45
C CYS A 160 -3.24 10.12 -16.35
N PRO A 161 -2.70 11.37 -16.34
CA PRO A 161 -3.14 12.43 -17.23
C PRO A 161 -2.91 12.14 -18.71
N ALA A 162 -1.99 11.22 -19.05
CA ALA A 162 -1.67 10.84 -20.42
C ALA A 162 -2.77 9.98 -21.07
N ALA A 163 -3.52 9.22 -20.28
CA ALA A 163 -4.56 8.33 -20.78
C ALA A 163 -5.85 9.07 -21.18
N THR A 164 -6.10 10.23 -20.61
CA THR A 164 -7.30 11.03 -20.94
C THR A 164 -7.26 11.61 -22.36
N ARG A 165 -6.08 11.80 -22.95
CA ARG A 165 -5.97 12.36 -24.30
C ARG A 165 -6.36 11.38 -25.41
N ASN A 166 -6.25 10.07 -25.19
CA ASN A 166 -6.57 9.06 -26.21
C ASN A 166 -8.06 8.65 -26.21
N PHE A 167 -8.78 8.91 -25.14
CA PHE A 167 -10.21 8.58 -25.05
C PHE A 167 -11.12 9.54 -25.83
N THR A 168 -10.70 10.78 -26.03
CA THR A 168 -11.48 11.81 -26.75
C THR A 168 -11.35 11.73 -28.29
N GLN A 169 -10.45 10.90 -28.82
CA GLN A 169 -10.25 10.77 -30.27
C GLN A 169 -10.93 9.54 -30.91
N LYS A 170 -11.61 8.70 -30.16
CA LYS A 170 -12.29 7.49 -30.67
C LYS A 170 -13.83 7.52 -30.50
N SER A 171 -14.40 8.70 -30.33
CA SER A 171 -15.87 8.89 -30.39
C SER A 171 -16.30 9.31 -31.79
#